data_e9162db1ff08defe40186e768ad8d892
#
_entry.id   e9162db1ff08defe40186e768ad8d892
#
_cell.length_a   1.000
_cell.length_b   1.000
_cell.length_c   1.000
_cell.angle_alpha   90.00
_cell.angle_beta   90.00
_cell.angle_gamma   90.00
#
_symmetry.space_group_name_H-M   'P 1'
#
loop_
_entity.id
_entity.type
_entity.pdbx_description
1 polymer ?
#
loop_
_entity_poly.entity_id
_entity_poly.type
_entity_poly.pdbx_seq_one_letter_code
_entity_poly.pdbx_strand_id
1 'polypeptide(L)'
;ISFDKDGKYISSLRIPHSTNTSGWGSLLLPVIVIRNGDGLTVLFTGGNHGDEYEGPVALRKLANSLKPEEIRGQVIIVPYLNYPAVLAGTRLSPVDGLNMNRSFPGNPEGSMTPMIADFVYRELVLRSDVVIDFHSGGNSMIFEPCTVIHHLENVEQMRNTIAAARKFGAPISLVLRELDSTGMLDTAVENSGKIFISTELGGGGSVSPRTLRIV
;
A
#
# COMPACT_ATOMS: atom_id res chain seq x y z
N ILE A 1 -15.87 2.42 -8.20
CA ILE A 1 -15.53 1.85 -6.88
C ILE A 1 -16.63 2.27 -5.92
N SER A 2 -17.19 1.33 -5.15
CA SER A 2 -18.23 1.61 -4.14
C SER A 2 -17.58 1.69 -2.77
N PHE A 3 -17.59 2.86 -2.14
CA PHE A 3 -17.02 3.07 -0.81
C PHE A 3 -18.08 3.18 0.31
N ASP A 4 -19.34 3.45 -0.04
CA ASP A 4 -20.37 3.85 0.93
C ASP A 4 -21.40 2.75 1.19
N LYS A 5 -21.27 1.59 0.54
CA LYS A 5 -22.21 0.46 0.68
C LYS A 5 -21.56 -0.68 1.44
N ASP A 6 -22.32 -1.25 2.38
CA ASP A 6 -21.90 -2.47 3.07
C ASP A 6 -21.80 -3.65 2.10
N GLY A 7 -20.83 -4.52 2.33
CA GLY A 7 -20.51 -5.66 1.47
C GLY A 7 -19.06 -5.69 1.03
N LYS A 8 -18.77 -6.57 0.06
CA LYS A 8 -17.44 -6.75 -0.52
C LYS A 8 -17.50 -6.47 -2.02
N TYR A 9 -16.70 -5.52 -2.49
CA TYR A 9 -16.67 -5.04 -3.85
C TYR A 9 -15.26 -5.17 -4.43
N ILE A 10 -15.16 -5.84 -5.57
CA ILE A 10 -13.92 -5.93 -6.34
C ILE A 10 -14.08 -5.01 -7.54
N SER A 11 -13.21 -4.03 -7.65
CA SER A 11 -13.24 -2.99 -8.68
C SER A 11 -11.84 -2.76 -9.23
N SER A 12 -11.73 -1.91 -10.23
CA SER A 12 -10.43 -1.44 -10.73
C SER A 12 -10.45 0.06 -10.92
N LEU A 13 -9.35 0.70 -10.59
CA LEU A 13 -9.04 2.02 -11.07
C LEU A 13 -8.61 1.91 -12.53
N ARG A 14 -9.22 2.68 -13.39
CA ARG A 14 -8.84 2.77 -14.79
C ARG A 14 -7.96 3.99 -15.02
N ILE A 15 -6.69 3.76 -15.36
CA ILE A 15 -5.72 4.79 -15.70
C ILE A 15 -5.52 4.77 -17.21
N PRO A 16 -5.75 5.88 -17.93
CA PRO A 16 -5.49 5.96 -19.37
C PRO A 16 -4.02 5.65 -19.69
N HIS A 17 -3.78 4.78 -20.64
CA HIS A 17 -2.45 4.41 -21.08
C HIS A 17 -2.44 4.16 -22.59
N SER A 18 -2.35 5.26 -23.36
CA SER A 18 -2.18 5.18 -24.81
C SER A 18 -0.75 4.79 -25.16
N THR A 19 -0.60 3.81 -26.04
CA THR A 19 0.69 3.34 -26.56
C THR A 19 0.64 3.23 -28.09
N ASN A 20 1.79 3.05 -28.71
CA ASN A 20 1.88 2.82 -30.17
C ASN A 20 1.11 1.56 -30.61
N THR A 21 0.91 0.60 -29.71
CA THR A 21 0.19 -0.64 -29.96
C THR A 21 -1.27 -0.62 -29.55
N SER A 22 -1.69 0.40 -28.76
CA SER A 22 -3.07 0.55 -28.28
C SER A 22 -3.39 2.00 -27.96
N GLY A 23 -4.05 2.70 -28.88
CA GLY A 23 -4.44 4.12 -28.72
C GLY A 23 -5.48 4.37 -27.62
N TRP A 24 -6.26 3.35 -27.24
CA TRP A 24 -7.29 3.38 -26.18
C TRP A 24 -6.92 2.52 -24.97
N GLY A 25 -5.63 2.19 -24.82
CA GLY A 25 -5.14 1.37 -23.74
C GLY A 25 -5.44 1.96 -22.36
N SER A 26 -5.57 1.10 -21.39
CA SER A 26 -5.76 1.49 -19.99
C SER A 26 -5.08 0.48 -19.07
N LEU A 27 -4.49 0.98 -17.99
CA LEU A 27 -4.10 0.15 -16.87
C LEU A 27 -5.31 0.00 -15.93
N LEU A 28 -5.58 -1.23 -15.51
CA LEU A 28 -6.63 -1.54 -14.54
C LEU A 28 -5.99 -1.94 -13.21
N LEU A 29 -5.89 -1.00 -12.28
CA LEU A 29 -5.35 -1.24 -10.95
C LEU A 29 -6.44 -1.83 -10.05
N PRO A 30 -6.29 -3.07 -9.55
CA PRO A 30 -7.30 -3.70 -8.70
C PRO A 30 -7.44 -2.97 -7.36
N VAL A 31 -8.69 -2.70 -6.97
CA VAL A 31 -9.05 -2.14 -5.66
C VAL A 31 -10.20 -2.96 -5.09
N ILE A 32 -10.02 -3.48 -3.88
CA ILE A 32 -11.04 -4.23 -3.16
C ILE A 32 -11.51 -3.38 -1.98
N VAL A 33 -12.82 -3.24 -1.83
CA VAL A 33 -13.45 -2.55 -0.70
C VAL A 33 -14.33 -3.52 0.05
N ILE A 34 -14.13 -3.63 1.35
CA ILE A 34 -14.93 -4.45 2.26
C ILE A 34 -15.45 -3.51 3.34
N ARG A 35 -16.75 -3.41 3.52
CA ARG A 35 -17.38 -2.50 4.47
C ARG A 35 -18.48 -3.21 5.26
N ASN A 36 -18.57 -2.89 6.56
CA ASN A 36 -19.65 -3.31 7.43
C ASN A 36 -19.91 -2.26 8.52
N GLY A 37 -20.92 -1.43 8.28
CA GLY A 37 -21.33 -0.35 9.17
C GLY A 37 -20.29 0.75 9.33
N ASP A 38 -20.46 1.56 10.40
CA ASP A 38 -19.57 2.67 10.71
C ASP A 38 -18.39 2.23 11.56
N GLY A 39 -17.22 2.81 11.30
CA GLY A 39 -15.96 2.53 11.98
C GLY A 39 -14.77 3.12 11.24
N LEU A 40 -13.57 2.71 11.63
CA LEU A 40 -12.34 3.14 10.98
C LEU A 40 -12.25 2.63 9.55
N THR A 41 -11.62 3.41 8.70
CA THR A 41 -11.21 3.01 7.36
C THR A 41 -9.72 2.70 7.36
N VAL A 42 -9.37 1.47 7.01
CA VAL A 42 -7.98 1.00 6.90
C VAL A 42 -7.65 0.72 5.44
N LEU A 43 -6.59 1.34 4.95
CA LEU A 43 -6.04 1.09 3.62
C LEU A 43 -4.83 0.15 3.75
N PHE A 44 -4.86 -0.95 3.03
CA PHE A 44 -3.73 -1.85 2.84
C PHE A 44 -3.18 -1.71 1.43
N THR A 45 -1.89 -1.45 1.29
CA THR A 45 -1.17 -1.40 0.02
C THR A 45 -0.03 -2.40 0.00
N GLY A 46 0.26 -2.97 -1.18
CA GLY A 46 1.40 -3.84 -1.40
C GLY A 46 1.87 -3.72 -2.85
N GLY A 47 3.11 -4.11 -3.12
CA GLY A 47 3.67 -3.97 -4.45
C GLY A 47 3.94 -2.52 -4.85
N ASN A 48 4.31 -1.69 -3.89
CA ASN A 48 4.90 -0.36 -4.11
C ASN A 48 6.19 -0.51 -4.95
N HIS A 49 7.00 -1.51 -4.61
CA HIS A 49 8.04 -2.05 -5.50
C HIS A 49 7.58 -3.43 -6.02
N GLY A 50 7.75 -3.69 -7.32
CA GLY A 50 7.15 -4.85 -7.96
C GLY A 50 7.87 -6.17 -7.71
N ASP A 51 9.11 -6.15 -7.20
CA ASP A 51 9.88 -7.32 -6.81
C ASP A 51 9.74 -7.72 -5.33
N GLU A 52 8.84 -7.05 -4.59
CA GLU A 52 8.51 -7.30 -3.20
C GLU A 52 7.20 -8.11 -3.11
N TYR A 53 7.29 -9.44 -3.05
CA TYR A 53 6.15 -10.33 -3.32
C TYR A 53 5.28 -10.63 -2.12
N GLU A 54 5.76 -10.50 -0.88
CA GLU A 54 5.04 -10.86 0.34
C GLU A 54 3.75 -10.07 0.49
N GLY A 55 3.81 -8.75 0.36
CA GLY A 55 2.64 -7.86 0.41
C GLY A 55 1.56 -8.23 -0.61
N PRO A 56 1.87 -8.26 -1.91
CA PRO A 56 0.96 -8.69 -2.96
C PRO A 56 0.27 -10.02 -2.72
N VAL A 57 1.03 -11.04 -2.31
CA VAL A 57 0.50 -12.39 -2.05
C VAL A 57 -0.39 -12.41 -0.81
N ALA A 58 0.06 -11.80 0.29
CA ALA A 58 -0.69 -11.74 1.54
C ALA A 58 -2.00 -10.96 1.37
N LEU A 59 -1.96 -9.79 0.75
CA LEU A 59 -3.14 -8.94 0.52
C LEU A 59 -4.14 -9.59 -0.41
N ARG A 60 -3.70 -10.32 -1.43
CA ARG A 60 -4.60 -11.10 -2.28
C ARG A 60 -5.30 -12.22 -1.50
N LYS A 61 -4.58 -12.92 -0.61
CA LYS A 61 -5.17 -13.94 0.26
C LYS A 61 -6.18 -13.30 1.22
N LEU A 62 -5.80 -12.21 1.88
CA LEU A 62 -6.70 -11.45 2.76
C LEU A 62 -7.96 -11.00 2.00
N ALA A 63 -7.79 -10.41 0.82
CA ALA A 63 -8.90 -9.99 -0.02
C ALA A 63 -9.85 -11.12 -0.39
N ASN A 64 -9.36 -12.36 -0.54
CA ASN A 64 -10.21 -13.50 -0.85
C ASN A 64 -10.93 -14.05 0.38
N SER A 65 -10.27 -14.12 1.53
CA SER A 65 -10.79 -14.75 2.76
C SER A 65 -11.66 -13.83 3.59
N LEU A 66 -11.28 -12.55 3.74
CA LEU A 66 -11.97 -11.61 4.63
C LEU A 66 -13.40 -11.35 4.18
N LYS A 67 -14.35 -11.51 5.10
CA LYS A 67 -15.78 -11.31 4.87
C LYS A 67 -16.26 -10.03 5.56
N PRO A 68 -17.30 -9.37 5.04
CA PRO A 68 -17.84 -8.15 5.67
C PRO A 68 -18.22 -8.33 7.14
N GLU A 69 -18.82 -9.46 7.50
CA GLU A 69 -19.26 -9.76 8.85
C GLU A 69 -18.13 -9.93 9.89
N GLU A 70 -16.89 -10.07 9.42
CA GLU A 70 -15.68 -10.22 10.26
C GLU A 70 -15.06 -8.87 10.63
N ILE A 71 -15.56 -7.76 10.08
CA ILE A 71 -15.03 -6.41 10.33
C ILE A 71 -16.13 -5.47 10.82
N ARG A 72 -15.71 -4.33 11.39
CA ARG A 72 -16.54 -3.16 11.61
C ARG A 72 -15.83 -1.94 11.06
N GLY A 73 -16.50 -1.18 10.19
CA GLY A 73 -15.93 -0.07 9.43
C GLY A 73 -15.57 -0.49 8.02
N GLN A 74 -14.43 -0.05 7.52
CA GLN A 74 -14.04 -0.27 6.12
C GLN A 74 -12.60 -0.74 5.99
N VAL A 75 -12.37 -1.70 5.11
CA VAL A 75 -11.05 -2.15 4.65
C VAL A 75 -10.96 -1.92 3.15
N ILE A 76 -9.93 -1.20 2.73
CA ILE A 76 -9.58 -0.98 1.32
C ILE A 76 -8.26 -1.70 1.06
N ILE A 77 -8.20 -2.52 0.02
CA ILE A 77 -7.01 -3.30 -0.32
C ILE A 77 -6.58 -2.99 -1.76
N VAL A 78 -5.33 -2.55 -1.91
CA VAL A 78 -4.64 -2.36 -3.19
C VAL A 78 -3.43 -3.29 -3.22
N PRO A 79 -3.59 -4.54 -3.68
CA PRO A 79 -2.54 -5.55 -3.55
C PRO A 79 -1.36 -5.33 -4.49
N TYR A 80 -1.51 -4.49 -5.52
CA TYR A 80 -0.54 -4.28 -6.57
C TYR A 80 -0.43 -2.79 -6.89
N LEU A 81 0.11 -2.00 -5.95
CA LEU A 81 0.13 -0.53 -6.04
C LEU A 81 0.84 -0.04 -7.31
N ASN A 82 2.06 -0.52 -7.56
CA ASN A 82 2.77 -0.32 -8.82
C ASN A 82 2.53 -1.52 -9.75
N TYR A 83 1.30 -1.61 -10.27
CA TYR A 83 0.88 -2.78 -11.03
C TYR A 83 1.80 -3.15 -12.21
N PRO A 84 2.31 -2.20 -13.01
CA PRO A 84 3.27 -2.52 -14.07
C PRO A 84 4.58 -3.14 -13.53
N ALA A 85 5.11 -2.62 -12.43
CA ALA A 85 6.31 -3.15 -11.79
C ALA A 85 6.08 -4.55 -11.22
N VAL A 86 4.93 -4.80 -10.59
CA VAL A 86 4.54 -6.12 -10.07
C VAL A 86 4.46 -7.15 -11.19
N LEU A 87 3.84 -6.80 -12.33
CA LEU A 87 3.78 -7.69 -13.50
C LEU A 87 5.15 -8.01 -14.08
N ALA A 88 6.07 -7.05 -14.03
CA ALA A 88 7.44 -7.22 -14.52
C ALA A 88 8.39 -7.87 -13.49
N GLY A 89 8.01 -7.93 -12.22
CA GLY A 89 8.88 -8.38 -11.13
C GLY A 89 10.09 -7.46 -10.91
N THR A 90 9.92 -6.15 -11.10
CA THR A 90 10.97 -5.13 -11.02
C THR A 90 10.66 -4.11 -9.93
N ARG A 91 11.72 -3.55 -9.33
CA ARG A 91 11.55 -2.50 -8.32
C ARG A 91 10.86 -1.25 -8.88
N LEU A 92 11.26 -0.82 -10.07
CA LEU A 92 10.76 0.37 -10.74
C LEU A 92 9.69 0.01 -11.78
N SER A 93 8.80 0.96 -12.09
CA SER A 93 7.83 0.83 -13.17
C SER A 93 8.55 0.71 -14.52
N PRO A 94 8.31 -0.35 -15.32
CA PRO A 94 8.89 -0.48 -16.65
C PRO A 94 8.27 0.49 -17.67
N VAL A 95 7.17 1.15 -17.34
CA VAL A 95 6.44 2.06 -18.24
C VAL A 95 7.12 3.42 -18.32
N ASP A 96 7.63 3.93 -17.18
CA ASP A 96 8.22 5.26 -17.10
C ASP A 96 9.54 5.31 -16.33
N GLY A 97 10.04 4.16 -15.85
CA GLY A 97 11.30 4.03 -15.12
C GLY A 97 11.28 4.62 -13.72
N LEU A 98 10.11 5.04 -13.22
CA LEU A 98 10.01 5.75 -11.95
C LEU A 98 9.82 4.80 -10.75
N ASN A 99 10.25 5.29 -9.58
CA ASN A 99 10.00 4.66 -8.30
C ASN A 99 8.67 5.17 -7.73
N MET A 100 7.72 4.28 -7.50
CA MET A 100 6.43 4.61 -6.92
C MET A 100 6.60 5.31 -5.56
N ASN A 101 7.52 4.80 -4.71
CA ASN A 101 7.81 5.38 -3.40
C ASN A 101 8.73 6.63 -3.46
N ARG A 102 8.73 7.32 -4.57
CA ARG A 102 9.32 8.66 -4.78
C ARG A 102 8.37 9.56 -5.59
N SER A 103 7.12 9.12 -5.74
CA SER A 103 6.14 9.78 -6.60
C SER A 103 4.95 10.38 -5.85
N PHE A 104 4.84 10.20 -4.52
CA PHE A 104 3.76 10.74 -3.71
C PHE A 104 3.97 12.24 -3.35
N PRO A 105 2.89 13.04 -3.23
CA PRO A 105 1.48 12.65 -3.32
C PRO A 105 0.97 12.42 -4.75
N GLY A 106 1.82 12.50 -5.77
CA GLY A 106 1.48 12.26 -7.16
C GLY A 106 1.27 13.50 -8.01
N ASN A 107 0.99 13.26 -9.29
CA ASN A 107 0.66 14.29 -10.27
C ASN A 107 -0.32 13.70 -11.31
N PRO A 108 -1.57 14.19 -11.41
CA PRO A 108 -2.57 13.68 -12.34
C PRO A 108 -2.22 13.93 -13.82
N GLU A 109 -1.33 14.88 -14.10
CA GLU A 109 -0.84 15.22 -15.45
C GLU A 109 0.55 14.59 -15.73
N GLY A 110 1.05 13.78 -14.81
CA GLY A 110 2.34 13.11 -14.93
C GLY A 110 2.31 11.87 -15.81
N SER A 111 3.42 11.13 -15.79
CA SER A 111 3.47 9.79 -16.37
C SER A 111 2.69 8.78 -15.51
N MET A 112 2.70 7.50 -15.88
CA MET A 112 1.88 6.45 -15.25
C MET A 112 2.07 6.36 -13.72
N THR A 113 3.30 6.36 -13.24
CA THR A 113 3.59 6.20 -11.81
C THR A 113 3.09 7.37 -10.97
N PRO A 114 3.36 8.65 -11.30
CA PRO A 114 2.74 9.79 -10.60
C PRO A 114 1.22 9.86 -10.72
N MET A 115 0.61 9.41 -11.82
CA MET A 115 -0.86 9.36 -11.94
C MET A 115 -1.46 8.33 -10.96
N ILE A 116 -0.83 7.16 -10.82
CA ILE A 116 -1.27 6.16 -9.83
C ILE A 116 -1.14 6.74 -8.42
N ALA A 117 0.02 7.34 -8.10
CA ALA A 117 0.28 7.92 -6.78
C ALA A 117 -0.75 9.01 -6.42
N ASP A 118 -1.06 9.91 -7.34
CA ASP A 118 -2.07 10.97 -7.16
C ASP A 118 -3.46 10.39 -6.86
N PHE A 119 -3.90 9.42 -7.65
CA PHE A 119 -5.20 8.80 -7.41
C PHE A 119 -5.24 8.09 -6.05
N VAL A 120 -4.23 7.29 -5.74
CA VAL A 120 -4.16 6.56 -4.46
C VAL A 120 -4.15 7.54 -3.29
N TYR A 121 -3.41 8.62 -3.39
CA TYR A 121 -3.38 9.65 -2.34
C TYR A 121 -4.73 10.33 -2.18
N ARG A 122 -5.29 10.90 -3.24
CA ARG A 122 -6.54 11.68 -3.15
C ARG A 122 -7.76 10.85 -2.85
N GLU A 123 -7.86 9.65 -3.45
CA GLU A 123 -9.08 8.86 -3.37
C GLU A 123 -9.04 7.79 -2.27
N LEU A 124 -7.86 7.32 -1.87
CA LEU A 124 -7.74 6.23 -0.90
C LEU A 124 -7.10 6.67 0.40
N VAL A 125 -5.95 7.34 0.37
CA VAL A 125 -5.25 7.80 1.59
C VAL A 125 -6.09 8.82 2.35
N LEU A 126 -6.58 9.87 1.67
CA LEU A 126 -7.32 10.95 2.36
C LEU A 126 -8.62 10.48 3.01
N ARG A 127 -9.24 9.39 2.53
CA ARG A 127 -10.43 8.78 3.15
C ARG A 127 -10.13 7.77 4.24
N SER A 128 -8.87 7.38 4.41
CA SER A 128 -8.45 6.39 5.40
C SER A 128 -8.05 7.04 6.72
N ASP A 129 -8.20 6.31 7.81
CA ASP A 129 -7.69 6.67 9.14
C ASP A 129 -6.30 6.07 9.36
N VAL A 130 -6.09 4.87 8.82
CA VAL A 130 -4.85 4.10 8.93
C VAL A 130 -4.44 3.59 7.56
N VAL A 131 -3.17 3.71 7.23
CA VAL A 131 -2.55 3.13 6.03
C VAL A 131 -1.45 2.17 6.45
N ILE A 132 -1.46 0.96 5.88
CA ILE A 132 -0.44 -0.05 6.09
C ILE A 132 0.13 -0.43 4.73
N ASP A 133 1.41 -0.12 4.49
CA ASP A 133 2.11 -0.44 3.25
C ASP A 133 3.06 -1.63 3.45
N PHE A 134 2.85 -2.67 2.66
CA PHE A 134 3.60 -3.92 2.79
C PHE A 134 4.81 -3.92 1.86
N HIS A 135 5.98 -3.76 2.47
CA HIS A 135 7.30 -3.88 1.85
C HIS A 135 8.02 -5.17 2.27
N SER A 136 9.04 -5.51 1.51
CA SER A 136 10.00 -6.55 1.81
C SER A 136 11.34 -6.27 1.13
N GLY A 137 12.35 -7.12 1.34
CA GLY A 137 13.69 -6.94 0.78
C GLY A 137 13.81 -7.10 -0.75
N GLY A 138 12.70 -7.40 -1.44
CA GLY A 138 12.71 -7.63 -2.88
C GLY A 138 13.71 -8.71 -3.29
N ASN A 139 14.36 -8.54 -4.43
CA ASN A 139 15.34 -9.51 -4.95
C ASN A 139 16.73 -9.40 -4.27
N SER A 140 17.04 -8.27 -3.64
CA SER A 140 18.41 -7.93 -3.23
C SER A 140 18.70 -8.05 -1.73
N MET A 141 17.66 -8.09 -0.89
CA MET A 141 17.80 -8.12 0.57
C MET A 141 16.88 -9.15 1.19
N ILE A 142 17.19 -9.56 2.42
CA ILE A 142 16.31 -10.38 3.26
C ILE A 142 16.24 -9.72 4.63
N PHE A 143 15.03 -9.35 5.05
CA PHE A 143 14.76 -8.77 6.37
C PHE A 143 14.23 -9.83 7.34
N GLU A 144 14.59 -9.69 8.60
CA GLU A 144 13.78 -10.25 9.67
C GLU A 144 12.46 -9.46 9.71
N PRO A 145 11.29 -10.15 9.70
CA PRO A 145 10.01 -9.45 9.59
C PRO A 145 9.80 -8.42 10.69
N CYS A 146 9.51 -7.19 10.29
CA CYS A 146 9.30 -6.07 11.20
C CYS A 146 8.26 -5.08 10.68
N THR A 147 7.71 -4.28 11.60
CA THR A 147 7.06 -3.00 11.25
C THR A 147 8.08 -1.87 11.30
N VAL A 148 7.89 -0.91 10.42
CA VAL A 148 8.68 0.33 10.36
C VAL A 148 7.73 1.51 10.51
N ILE A 149 8.03 2.42 11.42
CA ILE A 149 7.30 3.66 11.65
C ILE A 149 8.28 4.80 11.82
N HIS A 150 7.85 6.02 11.59
CA HIS A 150 8.68 7.20 11.79
C HIS A 150 8.49 7.81 13.18
N HIS A 151 9.52 8.51 13.65
CA HIS A 151 9.42 9.38 14.81
C HIS A 151 8.70 10.68 14.40
N LEU A 152 7.48 10.89 14.89
CA LEU A 152 6.64 12.02 14.55
C LEU A 152 6.67 13.06 15.68
N GLU A 153 6.72 14.34 15.31
CA GLU A 153 6.65 15.48 16.25
C GLU A 153 5.27 15.58 16.94
N ASN A 154 4.20 15.21 16.23
CA ASN A 154 2.86 15.17 16.81
C ASN A 154 2.73 13.99 17.77
N VAL A 155 2.69 14.28 19.06
CA VAL A 155 2.67 13.29 20.15
C VAL A 155 1.44 12.36 20.08
N GLU A 156 0.29 12.88 19.70
CA GLU A 156 -0.93 12.08 19.61
C GLU A 156 -0.87 11.12 18.39
N GLN A 157 -0.45 11.63 17.23
CA GLN A 157 -0.25 10.81 16.05
C GLN A 157 0.81 9.72 16.32
N MET A 158 1.94 10.08 16.93
CA MET A 158 3.00 9.13 17.30
C MET A 158 2.49 8.04 18.25
N ARG A 159 1.72 8.41 19.29
CA ARG A 159 1.12 7.45 20.22
C ARG A 159 0.20 6.47 19.49
N ASN A 160 -0.64 6.96 18.58
CA ASN A 160 -1.57 6.15 17.82
C ASN A 160 -0.85 5.23 16.83
N THR A 161 0.22 5.72 16.19
CA THR A 161 1.08 4.93 15.29
C THR A 161 1.78 3.78 16.04
N ILE A 162 2.35 4.06 17.22
CA ILE A 162 2.95 3.01 18.09
C ILE A 162 1.89 1.98 18.50
N ALA A 163 0.70 2.43 18.88
CA ALA A 163 -0.38 1.52 19.28
C ALA A 163 -0.81 0.61 18.12
N ALA A 164 -0.90 1.17 16.91
CA ALA A 164 -1.24 0.41 15.70
C ALA A 164 -0.12 -0.59 15.32
N ALA A 165 1.16 -0.19 15.36
CA ALA A 165 2.29 -1.08 15.11
C ALA A 165 2.34 -2.26 16.10
N ARG A 166 2.10 -2.00 17.38
CA ARG A 166 1.99 -3.06 18.40
C ARG A 166 0.84 -4.02 18.12
N LYS A 167 -0.29 -3.49 17.65
CA LYS A 167 -1.48 -4.28 17.35
C LYS A 167 -1.31 -5.12 16.07
N PHE A 168 -0.52 -4.65 15.12
CA PHE A 168 -0.11 -5.43 13.95
C PHE A 168 0.66 -6.69 14.34
N GLY A 169 1.51 -6.63 15.38
CA GLY A 169 2.08 -7.79 16.02
C GLY A 169 3.29 -8.40 15.32
N ALA A 170 4.01 -7.63 14.49
CA ALA A 170 5.30 -8.09 13.96
C ALA A 170 6.31 -8.33 15.10
N PRO A 171 7.26 -9.27 14.94
CA PRO A 171 8.24 -9.60 15.98
C PRO A 171 9.10 -8.42 16.43
N ILE A 172 9.34 -7.47 15.52
CA ILE A 172 10.17 -6.28 15.72
C ILE A 172 9.41 -5.06 15.24
N SER A 173 9.55 -3.94 15.93
CA SER A 173 9.11 -2.63 15.47
C SER A 173 10.29 -1.67 15.47
N LEU A 174 10.58 -1.08 14.32
CA LEU A 174 11.62 -0.07 14.14
C LEU A 174 10.98 1.32 14.16
N VAL A 175 11.62 2.25 14.87
CA VAL A 175 11.27 3.67 14.83
C VAL A 175 12.43 4.41 14.18
N LEU A 176 12.20 4.97 13.00
CA LEU A 176 13.21 5.64 12.20
C LEU A 176 13.04 7.16 12.25
N ARG A 177 14.12 7.87 11.98
CA ARG A 177 14.12 9.29 11.61
C ARG A 177 14.57 9.36 10.16
N GLU A 178 13.63 9.66 9.27
CA GLU A 178 13.94 9.85 7.87
C GLU A 178 14.64 11.19 7.63
N LEU A 179 15.72 11.15 6.85
CA LEU A 179 16.47 12.33 6.45
C LEU A 179 16.12 12.81 5.04
N ASP A 180 15.62 11.90 4.18
CA ASP A 180 15.18 12.18 2.81
C ASP A 180 13.93 11.36 2.49
N SER A 181 12.79 11.90 2.91
CA SER A 181 11.47 11.26 2.78
C SER A 181 10.62 11.85 1.64
N THR A 182 11.20 12.73 0.82
CA THR A 182 10.50 13.40 -0.26
C THR A 182 9.93 12.40 -1.27
N GLY A 183 8.62 12.48 -1.50
CA GLY A 183 7.91 11.64 -2.45
C GLY A 183 7.57 10.23 -1.96
N MET A 184 7.83 9.91 -0.69
CA MET A 184 7.45 8.63 -0.09
C MET A 184 5.98 8.60 0.34
N LEU A 185 5.37 7.41 0.29
CA LEU A 185 3.97 7.23 0.70
C LEU A 185 3.78 7.51 2.19
N ASP A 186 4.68 7.01 3.04
CA ASP A 186 4.68 7.22 4.48
C ASP A 186 4.60 8.71 4.83
N THR A 187 5.51 9.51 4.30
CA THR A 187 5.56 10.96 4.52
C THR A 187 4.29 11.67 4.02
N ALA A 188 3.76 11.27 2.87
CA ALA A 188 2.51 11.84 2.36
C ALA A 188 1.32 11.53 3.27
N VAL A 189 1.25 10.30 3.81
CA VAL A 189 0.21 9.86 4.75
C VAL A 189 0.36 10.59 6.09
N GLU A 190 1.54 10.62 6.65
CA GLU A 190 1.86 11.24 7.96
C GLU A 190 1.60 12.74 7.94
N ASN A 191 1.98 13.43 6.86
CA ASN A 191 1.71 14.85 6.67
C ASN A 191 0.21 15.17 6.54
N SER A 192 -0.62 14.19 6.16
CA SER A 192 -2.08 14.34 6.17
C SER A 192 -2.73 14.05 7.52
N GLY A 193 -1.92 13.82 8.57
CA GLY A 193 -2.37 13.56 9.94
C GLY A 193 -2.89 12.14 10.16
N LYS A 194 -2.66 11.23 9.22
CA LYS A 194 -3.11 9.84 9.30
C LYS A 194 -2.08 8.95 9.99
N ILE A 195 -2.52 7.77 10.44
CA ILE A 195 -1.63 6.75 10.98
C ILE A 195 -1.02 5.98 9.81
N PHE A 196 0.30 5.84 9.82
CA PHE A 196 1.03 5.04 8.85
C PHE A 196 1.88 3.95 9.51
N ILE A 197 1.87 2.78 8.91
CA ILE A 197 2.76 1.66 9.26
C ILE A 197 3.31 1.09 7.95
N SER A 198 4.61 0.92 7.88
CA SER A 198 5.25 0.10 6.86
C SER A 198 5.69 -1.23 7.45
N THR A 199 5.95 -2.20 6.60
CA THR A 199 6.55 -3.49 6.99
C THR A 199 7.77 -3.79 6.14
N GLU A 200 8.66 -4.65 6.67
CA GLU A 200 9.67 -5.37 5.93
C GLU A 200 9.50 -6.86 6.21
N LEU A 201 8.98 -7.63 5.25
CA LEU A 201 8.45 -8.99 5.48
C LEU A 201 9.35 -10.12 4.95
N GLY A 202 10.65 -9.93 4.85
CA GLY A 202 11.54 -10.94 4.30
C GLY A 202 12.21 -10.46 3.02
N GLY A 203 11.98 -11.11 1.89
CA GLY A 203 12.61 -10.77 0.61
C GLY A 203 13.33 -11.96 -0.05
N GLY A 204 14.46 -11.69 -0.73
CA GLY A 204 15.22 -12.70 -1.48
C GLY A 204 14.46 -13.23 -2.70
N GLY A 205 13.57 -12.42 -3.30
CA GLY A 205 12.76 -12.77 -4.45
C GLY A 205 11.78 -13.91 -4.20
N SER A 206 11.36 -14.14 -2.94
CA SER A 206 10.52 -15.27 -2.57
C SER A 206 9.49 -14.90 -1.51
N VAL A 207 8.53 -15.81 -1.29
CA VAL A 207 7.52 -15.68 -0.24
C VAL A 207 7.56 -16.91 0.63
N SER A 208 7.60 -16.74 1.94
CA SER A 208 7.61 -17.85 2.87
C SER A 208 6.31 -18.00 3.67
N PRO A 209 5.95 -19.22 4.13
CA PRO A 209 4.84 -19.38 5.06
C PRO A 209 5.00 -18.60 6.37
N ARG A 210 6.25 -18.33 6.78
CA ARG A 210 6.57 -17.55 7.99
C ARG A 210 6.13 -16.10 7.80
N THR A 211 6.54 -15.46 6.68
CA THR A 211 6.23 -14.06 6.40
C THR A 211 4.74 -13.85 6.16
N LEU A 212 4.06 -14.80 5.50
CA LEU A 212 2.61 -14.73 5.27
C LEU A 212 1.76 -14.92 6.53
N ARG A 213 2.29 -15.45 7.63
CA ARG A 213 1.53 -15.56 8.89
C ARG A 213 1.53 -14.29 9.72
N ILE A 214 2.31 -13.30 9.34
CA ILE A 214 2.40 -12.00 10.02
C ILE A 214 1.31 -11.05 9.50
N VAL A 215 0.88 -11.24 8.27
CA VAL A 215 -0.20 -10.51 7.62
C VAL A 215 -1.51 -11.27 7.76
#